data_3a7c3dd8596e6fd77b602a649a7125fa
#
_entry.id   3a7c3dd8596e6fd77b602a649a7125fa
#
_cell.length_a   1.000
_cell.length_b   1.000
_cell.length_c   1.000
_cell.angle_alpha   90.00
_cell.angle_beta   90.00
_cell.angle_gamma   90.00
#
_symmetry.space_group_name_H-M   'P 1'
#
loop_
_entity.id
_entity.type
_entity.pdbx_description
1 polymer ?
#
loop_
_entity_poly.entity_id
_entity_poly.type
_entity_poly.pdbx_seq_one_letter_code
_entity_poly.pdbx_strand_id
1 'polypeptide(L)'
;MRAVLSLGSNLGNSAEILSSASEALNEVSEVIALSSFYQTRPIGGPPQPDFLNAVVIIETNLEPEELLLVAQAIESAHGRERNDSTVKWGPRFLDIDLIKCDEMLINSPELTIPHPRAHERGFVLQPWIEIDPTATLPGFGPISDLLESGPLTE
;
A
#
# COMPACT_ATOMS: atom_id res chain seq x y z
N MET A 1 -1.54 -16.17 -6.37
CA MET A 1 -1.76 -15.73 -4.97
C MET A 1 -2.62 -14.48 -4.93
N ARG A 2 -3.24 -14.26 -3.82
CA ARG A 2 -3.98 -13.02 -3.56
C ARG A 2 -3.13 -12.07 -2.74
N ALA A 3 -2.98 -10.83 -3.22
CA ALA A 3 -2.16 -9.83 -2.56
C ALA A 3 -2.95 -8.56 -2.28
N VAL A 4 -2.62 -7.92 -1.17
CA VAL A 4 -3.17 -6.64 -0.75
C VAL A 4 -2.04 -5.62 -0.80
N LEU A 5 -2.26 -4.52 -1.55
CA LEU A 5 -1.28 -3.45 -1.69
C LEU A 5 -1.90 -2.13 -1.26
N SER A 6 -1.08 -1.30 -0.62
CA SER A 6 -1.45 0.07 -0.26
C SER A 6 -0.83 1.02 -1.27
N LEU A 7 -1.62 1.97 -1.75
CA LEU A 7 -1.18 3.00 -2.71
C LEU A 7 -1.31 4.36 -2.04
N GLY A 8 -0.30 5.22 -2.23
CA GLY A 8 -0.33 6.58 -1.68
C GLY A 8 0.33 7.57 -2.62
N SER A 9 -0.16 8.80 -2.62
CA SER A 9 0.38 9.90 -3.42
C SER A 9 0.07 11.23 -2.76
N ASN A 10 1.04 12.16 -2.74
CA ASN A 10 0.79 13.54 -2.30
C ASN A 10 1.51 14.57 -3.17
N LEU A 11 2.00 14.18 -4.34
CA LEU A 11 2.55 15.08 -5.33
C LEU A 11 1.83 14.87 -6.66
N GLY A 12 1.66 15.94 -7.41
CA GLY A 12 1.00 15.89 -8.71
C GLY A 12 -0.50 15.65 -8.60
N ASN A 13 -1.10 15.11 -9.64
CA ASN A 13 -2.51 14.73 -9.62
C ASN A 13 -2.67 13.35 -8.99
N SER A 14 -2.80 13.33 -7.66
CA SER A 14 -2.79 12.10 -6.89
C SER A 14 -3.91 11.13 -7.27
N ALA A 15 -5.12 11.62 -7.56
CA ALA A 15 -6.21 10.74 -7.98
C ALA A 15 -5.91 10.03 -9.31
N GLU A 16 -5.37 10.75 -10.29
CA GLU A 16 -4.97 10.15 -11.57
C GLU A 16 -3.81 9.18 -11.38
N ILE A 17 -2.85 9.51 -10.51
CA ILE A 17 -1.70 8.66 -10.23
C ILE A 17 -2.16 7.34 -9.61
N LEU A 18 -3.05 7.37 -8.61
CA LEU A 18 -3.57 6.15 -8.00
C LEU A 18 -4.37 5.30 -9.00
N SER A 19 -5.19 5.94 -9.84
CA SER A 19 -5.91 5.22 -10.89
C SER A 19 -4.97 4.58 -11.89
N SER A 20 -3.95 5.31 -12.31
CA SER A 20 -2.92 4.80 -13.24
C SER A 20 -2.15 3.64 -12.64
N ALA A 21 -1.81 3.70 -11.35
CA ALA A 21 -1.14 2.60 -10.66
C ALA A 21 -2.00 1.34 -10.63
N SER A 22 -3.29 1.48 -10.35
CA SER A 22 -4.23 0.36 -10.37
C SER A 22 -4.34 -0.27 -11.76
N GLU A 23 -4.40 0.57 -12.80
CA GLU A 23 -4.41 0.08 -14.19
C GLU A 23 -3.13 -0.67 -14.55
N ALA A 24 -1.98 -0.17 -14.12
CA ALA A 24 -0.69 -0.83 -14.34
C ALA A 24 -0.64 -2.21 -13.65
N LEU A 25 -1.17 -2.29 -12.43
CA LEU A 25 -1.28 -3.59 -11.73
C LEU A 25 -2.20 -4.54 -12.48
N ASN A 26 -3.27 -4.04 -13.08
CA ASN A 26 -4.21 -4.87 -13.84
C ASN A 26 -3.63 -5.40 -15.15
N GLU A 27 -2.53 -4.84 -15.63
CA GLU A 27 -1.84 -5.35 -16.81
C GLU A 27 -1.06 -6.65 -16.53
N VAL A 28 -0.59 -6.84 -15.30
CA VAL A 28 0.25 -8.00 -14.89
C VAL A 28 -0.47 -8.91 -13.90
N SER A 29 -1.70 -8.57 -13.53
CA SER A 29 -2.49 -9.31 -12.55
C SER A 29 -3.96 -9.04 -12.82
N GLU A 30 -4.85 -9.56 -11.96
CA GLU A 30 -6.27 -9.22 -11.98
C GLU A 30 -6.58 -8.36 -10.75
N VAL A 31 -7.03 -7.13 -10.95
CA VAL A 31 -7.51 -6.29 -9.86
C VAL A 31 -8.89 -6.79 -9.43
N ILE A 32 -8.96 -7.34 -8.22
CA ILE A 32 -10.21 -7.88 -7.66
C ILE A 32 -11.07 -6.75 -7.09
N ALA A 33 -10.43 -5.80 -6.40
CA ALA A 33 -11.13 -4.67 -5.79
C ALA A 33 -10.16 -3.51 -5.59
N LEU A 34 -10.68 -2.30 -5.73
CA LEU A 34 -9.98 -1.05 -5.44
C LEU A 34 -10.87 -0.23 -4.51
N SER A 35 -10.31 0.22 -3.39
CA SER A 35 -11.05 1.04 -2.43
C SER A 35 -11.35 2.44 -2.97
N SER A 36 -12.21 3.17 -2.27
CA SER A 36 -12.30 4.62 -2.42
C SER A 36 -10.95 5.25 -2.05
N PHE A 37 -10.76 6.51 -2.47
CA PHE A 37 -9.55 7.25 -2.13
C PHE A 37 -9.76 8.04 -0.85
N TYR A 38 -8.83 7.91 0.09
CA TYR A 38 -8.90 8.51 1.41
C TYR A 38 -7.81 9.57 1.56
N GLN A 39 -8.19 10.78 1.97
CA GLN A 39 -7.22 11.83 2.27
C GLN A 39 -6.74 11.68 3.71
N THR A 40 -5.42 11.64 3.92
CA THR A 40 -4.81 11.47 5.24
C THR A 40 -3.63 12.41 5.43
N ARG A 41 -3.33 12.72 6.70
CA ARG A 41 -2.18 13.55 7.04
C ARG A 41 -0.87 12.78 6.88
N PRO A 42 0.22 13.47 6.50
CA PRO A 42 1.55 12.85 6.50
C PRO A 42 1.94 12.39 7.90
N ILE A 43 2.63 11.24 7.96
CA ILE A 43 3.19 10.71 9.20
C ILE A 43 4.68 10.97 9.19
N GLY A 44 5.15 11.87 10.08
CA GLY A 44 6.55 12.24 10.13
C GLY A 44 7.03 12.98 8.90
N GLY A 45 8.35 13.15 8.75
CA GLY A 45 8.96 13.83 7.64
C GLY A 45 8.80 15.35 7.66
N PRO A 46 9.16 16.05 6.55
CA PRO A 46 9.02 17.49 6.44
C PRO A 46 7.57 17.91 6.27
N PRO A 47 7.24 19.19 6.45
CA PRO A 47 5.94 19.72 6.05
C PRO A 47 5.66 19.43 4.58
N GLN A 48 4.46 18.92 4.27
CA GLN A 48 4.11 18.45 2.93
C GLN A 48 2.58 18.35 2.81
N PRO A 49 2.04 18.26 1.57
CA PRO A 49 0.61 18.05 1.38
C PRO A 49 0.12 16.74 1.98
N ASP A 50 -1.18 16.67 2.28
CA ASP A 50 -1.82 15.43 2.69
C ASP A 50 -1.70 14.38 1.59
N PHE A 51 -1.67 13.11 2.00
CA PHE A 51 -1.69 11.99 1.09
C PHE A 51 -3.11 11.65 0.65
N LEU A 52 -3.23 11.13 -0.58
CA LEU A 52 -4.39 10.40 -1.02
C LEU A 52 -3.99 8.93 -1.00
N ASN A 53 -4.79 8.09 -0.35
CA ASN A 53 -4.48 6.68 -0.14
C ASN A 53 -5.61 5.79 -0.62
N ALA A 54 -5.25 4.60 -1.07
CA ALA A 54 -6.19 3.54 -1.44
C ALA A 54 -5.56 2.18 -1.14
N VAL A 55 -6.40 1.17 -1.08
CA VAL A 55 -5.95 -0.23 -1.02
C VAL A 55 -6.51 -0.96 -2.22
N VAL A 56 -5.69 -1.81 -2.81
CA VAL A 56 -6.07 -2.66 -3.94
C VAL A 56 -5.81 -4.11 -3.60
N ILE A 57 -6.75 -4.97 -3.98
CA ILE A 57 -6.61 -6.43 -3.86
C ILE A 57 -6.45 -6.99 -5.26
N ILE A 58 -5.42 -7.79 -5.47
CA ILE A 58 -5.13 -8.40 -6.77
C ILE A 58 -5.01 -9.92 -6.64
N GLU A 59 -5.28 -10.61 -7.75
CA GLU A 59 -4.95 -12.02 -7.94
C GLU A 59 -3.83 -12.08 -8.97
N THR A 60 -2.73 -12.77 -8.65
CA THR A 60 -1.54 -12.78 -9.51
C THR A 60 -0.85 -14.13 -9.49
N ASN A 61 -0.17 -14.44 -10.59
CA ASN A 61 0.72 -15.61 -10.68
C ASN A 61 2.16 -15.26 -10.28
N LEU A 62 2.43 -14.00 -9.95
CA LEU A 62 3.76 -13.58 -9.53
C LEU A 62 4.05 -14.04 -8.11
N GLU A 63 5.33 -14.32 -7.83
CA GLU A 63 5.80 -14.51 -6.47
C GLU A 63 5.95 -13.15 -5.77
N PRO A 64 5.95 -13.09 -4.42
CA PRO A 64 6.05 -11.80 -3.71
C PRO A 64 7.24 -10.94 -4.12
N GLU A 65 8.41 -11.53 -4.34
CA GLU A 65 9.60 -10.79 -4.75
C GLU A 65 9.46 -10.21 -6.17
N GLU A 66 8.80 -10.94 -7.06
CA GLU A 66 8.49 -10.45 -8.41
C GLU A 66 7.50 -9.32 -8.36
N LEU A 67 6.48 -9.43 -7.50
CA LEU A 67 5.49 -8.38 -7.30
C LEU A 67 6.13 -7.11 -6.75
N LEU A 68 7.10 -7.25 -5.84
CA LEU A 68 7.86 -6.11 -5.33
C LEU A 68 8.57 -5.36 -6.46
N LEU A 69 9.21 -6.08 -7.38
CA LEU A 69 9.89 -5.47 -8.52
C LEU A 69 8.90 -4.75 -9.45
N VAL A 70 7.73 -5.34 -9.66
CA VAL A 70 6.66 -4.70 -10.45
C VAL A 70 6.20 -3.41 -9.76
N ALA A 71 5.97 -3.44 -8.44
CA ALA A 71 5.57 -2.26 -7.68
C ALA A 71 6.61 -1.14 -7.80
N GLN A 72 7.89 -1.50 -7.68
CA GLN A 72 8.99 -0.52 -7.81
C GLN A 72 9.06 0.07 -9.23
N ALA A 73 8.82 -0.75 -10.25
CA ALA A 73 8.78 -0.26 -11.63
C ALA A 73 7.63 0.71 -11.86
N ILE A 74 6.47 0.45 -11.28
CA ILE A 74 5.31 1.34 -11.36
C ILE A 74 5.61 2.65 -10.63
N GLU A 75 6.21 2.60 -9.45
CA GLU A 75 6.63 3.82 -8.72
C GLU A 75 7.60 4.65 -9.56
N SER A 76 8.58 4.01 -10.18
CA SER A 76 9.56 4.71 -11.02
C SER A 76 8.92 5.36 -12.25
N ALA A 77 7.96 4.69 -12.87
CA ALA A 77 7.21 5.23 -14.00
C ALA A 77 6.40 6.48 -13.62
N HIS A 78 6.09 6.66 -12.32
CA HIS A 78 5.36 7.82 -11.81
C HIS A 78 6.29 8.84 -11.12
N GLY A 79 7.60 8.76 -11.37
CA GLY A 79 8.56 9.79 -10.94
C GLY A 79 9.26 9.51 -9.62
N ARG A 80 9.08 8.34 -9.01
CA ARG A 80 9.80 8.01 -7.78
C ARG A 80 11.28 7.76 -8.06
N GLU A 81 12.15 8.46 -7.31
CA GLU A 81 13.59 8.23 -7.35
C GLU A 81 14.02 7.45 -6.11
N ARG A 82 14.84 6.40 -6.31
CA ARG A 82 15.36 5.56 -5.24
C ARG A 82 16.85 5.77 -5.10
N ASN A 83 17.23 6.95 -4.58
CA ASN A 83 18.63 7.32 -4.39
C ASN A 83 18.81 8.01 -3.04
N ASP A 84 20.05 8.37 -2.70
CA ASP A 84 20.38 8.98 -1.42
C ASP A 84 19.74 10.34 -1.21
N SER A 85 19.30 11.01 -2.28
CA SER A 85 18.63 12.30 -2.18
C SER A 85 17.16 12.18 -1.83
N THR A 86 16.58 10.96 -1.82
CA THR A 86 15.19 10.74 -1.47
C THR A 86 14.99 10.94 0.03
N VAL A 87 14.16 11.92 0.41
CA VAL A 87 13.89 12.22 1.81
C VAL A 87 12.99 11.13 2.41
N LYS A 88 13.42 10.54 3.51
CA LYS A 88 12.62 9.55 4.23
C LYS A 88 11.32 10.17 4.69
N TRP A 89 10.19 9.51 4.37
CA TRP A 89 8.83 9.95 4.65
C TRP A 89 8.49 11.33 4.06
N GLY A 90 9.26 11.75 3.06
CA GLY A 90 8.98 12.98 2.32
C GLY A 90 7.90 12.80 1.26
N PRO A 91 7.64 13.87 0.48
CA PRO A 91 6.62 13.83 -0.58
C PRO A 91 6.91 12.76 -1.63
N ARG A 92 5.85 12.14 -2.16
CA ARG A 92 5.94 11.07 -3.17
C ARG A 92 4.87 11.25 -4.22
N PHE A 93 5.25 11.06 -5.51
CA PHE A 93 4.26 10.91 -6.57
C PHE A 93 3.47 9.62 -6.37
N LEU A 94 4.17 8.52 -6.05
CA LEU A 94 3.51 7.24 -5.82
C LEU A 94 4.34 6.38 -4.87
N ASP A 95 3.66 5.86 -3.86
CA ASP A 95 4.16 4.82 -2.95
C ASP A 95 3.30 3.58 -3.11
N ILE A 96 3.91 2.42 -3.27
CA ILE A 96 3.21 1.13 -3.30
C ILE A 96 3.84 0.22 -2.26
N ASP A 97 3.05 -0.18 -1.27
CA ASP A 97 3.49 -1.11 -0.23
C ASP A 97 2.76 -2.45 -0.38
N LEU A 98 3.51 -3.55 -0.38
CA LEU A 98 2.94 -4.89 -0.27
C LEU A 98 2.54 -5.12 1.18
N ILE A 99 1.25 -5.34 1.43
CA ILE A 99 0.71 -5.48 2.79
C ILE A 99 0.59 -6.94 3.18
N LYS A 100 0.00 -7.76 2.31
CA LYS A 100 -0.28 -9.16 2.58
C LYS A 100 -0.21 -9.96 1.27
N CYS A 101 0.38 -11.14 1.32
CA CYS A 101 0.45 -12.09 0.20
C CYS A 101 -0.02 -13.44 0.71
N ASP A 102 -1.28 -13.83 0.43
CA ASP A 102 -1.93 -15.00 1.02
C ASP A 102 -1.71 -15.02 2.54
N GLU A 103 -1.32 -16.12 3.12
CA GLU A 103 -0.94 -16.21 4.54
C GLU A 103 0.57 -16.34 4.72
N MET A 104 1.35 -15.88 3.73
CA MET A 104 2.79 -15.98 3.75
C MET A 104 3.43 -15.10 4.82
N LEU A 105 4.51 -15.61 5.40
CA LEU A 105 5.37 -14.89 6.33
C LEU A 105 6.75 -14.82 5.69
N ILE A 106 7.18 -13.59 5.34
CA ILE A 106 8.47 -13.37 4.68
C ILE A 106 9.25 -12.35 5.50
N ASN A 107 10.50 -12.64 5.77
CA ASN A 107 11.40 -11.72 6.46
C ASN A 107 12.77 -11.80 5.80
N SER A 108 12.97 -10.94 4.81
CA SER A 108 14.23 -10.85 4.08
C SER A 108 14.71 -9.39 4.07
N PRO A 109 15.98 -9.13 3.67
CA PRO A 109 16.46 -7.75 3.59
C PRO A 109 15.65 -6.85 2.67
N GLU A 110 15.05 -7.42 1.62
CA GLU A 110 14.31 -6.66 0.62
C GLU A 110 12.81 -6.58 0.90
N LEU A 111 12.26 -7.56 1.65
CA LEU A 111 10.81 -7.70 1.76
C LEU A 111 10.40 -8.34 3.08
N THR A 112 9.46 -7.69 3.77
CA THR A 112 8.82 -8.23 4.96
C THR A 112 7.31 -8.32 4.71
N ILE A 113 6.74 -9.51 4.80
CA ILE A 113 5.32 -9.77 4.63
C ILE A 113 4.80 -10.55 5.84
N PRO A 114 3.70 -10.13 6.48
CA PRO A 114 2.94 -8.91 6.19
C PRO A 114 3.77 -7.65 6.47
N HIS A 115 3.35 -6.53 5.90
CA HIS A 115 4.04 -5.26 6.11
C HIS A 115 4.17 -4.99 7.60
N PRO A 116 5.38 -4.68 8.10
CA PRO A 116 5.64 -4.66 9.55
C PRO A 116 4.87 -3.59 10.32
N ARG A 117 4.34 -2.57 9.65
CA ARG A 117 3.61 -1.47 10.29
C ARG A 117 2.13 -1.40 9.90
N ALA A 118 1.65 -2.32 9.06
CA ALA A 118 0.27 -2.27 8.58
C ALA A 118 -0.76 -2.29 9.71
N HIS A 119 -0.50 -3.07 10.76
CA HIS A 119 -1.42 -3.23 11.89
C HIS A 119 -1.68 -1.94 12.67
N GLU A 120 -0.83 -0.94 12.51
CA GLU A 120 -0.94 0.34 13.22
C GLU A 120 -1.32 1.51 12.30
N ARG A 121 -1.54 1.26 10.99
CA ARG A 121 -1.80 2.32 10.01
C ARG A 121 -3.27 2.36 9.59
N GLY A 122 -3.99 3.37 10.09
CA GLY A 122 -5.39 3.59 9.72
C GLY A 122 -5.58 3.80 8.22
N PHE A 123 -4.60 4.44 7.55
CA PHE A 123 -4.66 4.69 6.11
C PHE A 123 -4.47 3.42 5.27
N VAL A 124 -4.12 2.30 5.89
CA VAL A 124 -4.13 0.96 5.26
C VAL A 124 -5.40 0.21 5.66
N LEU A 125 -5.71 0.17 6.94
CA LEU A 125 -6.79 -0.66 7.47
C LEU A 125 -8.19 -0.16 7.07
N GLN A 126 -8.41 1.16 7.06
CA GLN A 126 -9.72 1.74 6.68
C GLN A 126 -10.09 1.45 5.23
N PRO A 127 -9.22 1.77 4.25
CA PRO A 127 -9.52 1.41 2.86
C PRO A 127 -9.66 -0.10 2.65
N TRP A 128 -8.85 -0.88 3.36
CA TRP A 128 -8.87 -2.34 3.23
C TRP A 128 -10.21 -2.93 3.72
N ILE A 129 -10.69 -2.51 4.89
CA ILE A 129 -11.94 -3.03 5.43
C ILE A 129 -13.15 -2.65 4.56
N GLU A 130 -13.07 -1.55 3.85
CA GLU A 130 -14.11 -1.14 2.89
C GLU A 130 -14.33 -2.22 1.83
N ILE A 131 -13.25 -2.81 1.33
CA ILE A 131 -13.31 -3.77 0.21
C ILE A 131 -13.19 -5.23 0.64
N ASP A 132 -12.85 -5.48 1.91
CA ASP A 132 -12.79 -6.84 2.47
C ASP A 132 -13.08 -6.79 3.98
N PRO A 133 -14.37 -6.74 4.36
CA PRO A 133 -14.75 -6.56 5.78
C PRO A 133 -14.30 -7.69 6.70
N THR A 134 -14.01 -8.87 6.18
CA THR A 134 -13.60 -10.05 6.98
C THR A 134 -12.11 -10.32 6.90
N ALA A 135 -11.32 -9.40 6.33
CA ALA A 135 -9.89 -9.60 6.16
C ALA A 135 -9.18 -9.78 7.50
N THR A 136 -8.13 -10.58 7.45
CA THR A 136 -7.24 -10.83 8.59
C THR A 136 -5.81 -10.48 8.21
N LEU A 137 -5.04 -10.05 9.19
CA LEU A 137 -3.62 -9.76 9.02
C LEU A 137 -2.83 -10.84 9.74
N PRO A 138 -2.00 -11.65 9.04
CA PRO A 138 -1.25 -12.73 9.68
C PRO A 138 -0.47 -12.25 10.90
N GLY A 139 -0.66 -12.96 12.02
CA GLY A 139 -0.03 -12.58 13.28
C GLY A 139 -0.79 -11.55 14.11
N PHE A 140 -1.81 -10.90 13.55
CA PHE A 140 -2.55 -9.83 14.23
C PHE A 140 -4.06 -10.05 14.29
N GLY A 141 -4.61 -10.97 13.48
CA GLY A 141 -6.03 -11.31 13.49
C GLY A 141 -6.88 -10.41 12.60
N PRO A 142 -8.20 -10.34 12.86
CA PRO A 142 -9.13 -9.56 12.03
C PRO A 142 -8.80 -8.08 12.04
N ILE A 143 -8.79 -7.44 10.85
CA ILE A 143 -8.50 -6.02 10.75
C ILE A 143 -9.58 -5.16 11.41
N SER A 144 -10.82 -5.65 11.50
CA SER A 144 -11.88 -4.98 12.25
C SER A 144 -11.51 -4.80 13.72
N ASP A 145 -10.90 -5.79 14.35
CA ASP A 145 -10.45 -5.69 15.74
C ASP A 145 -9.31 -4.68 15.89
N LEU A 146 -8.41 -4.61 14.93
CA LEU A 146 -7.32 -3.64 14.95
C LEU A 146 -7.83 -2.21 14.85
N LEU A 147 -8.86 -1.98 14.04
CA LEU A 147 -9.47 -0.66 13.91
C LEU A 147 -10.20 -0.23 15.18
N GLU A 148 -10.83 -1.17 15.88
CA GLU A 148 -11.54 -0.90 17.13
C GLU A 148 -10.60 -0.65 18.31
N SER A 149 -9.43 -1.29 18.31
CA SER A 149 -8.52 -1.27 19.47
C SER A 149 -7.56 -0.08 19.48
N GLY A 150 -7.60 0.84 18.54
CA GLY A 150 -6.73 2.03 18.45
C GLY A 150 -5.97 2.40 19.71
N PRO A 151 -5.17 3.44 19.71
CA PRO A 151 -5.01 4.48 18.68
C PRO A 151 -4.20 4.00 17.48
N LEU A 152 -4.59 4.51 16.32
CA LEU A 152 -3.91 4.22 15.07
C LEU A 152 -3.23 5.49 14.55
N THR A 153 -2.13 5.32 13.84
CA THR A 153 -1.55 6.41 13.06
C THR A 153 -2.32 6.56 11.75
N GLU A 154 -2.60 7.78 11.38
CA GLU A 154 -3.25 8.09 10.10
C GLU A 154 -2.23 8.32 9.00
#